data_75ac9de0ac11acd8e83549a6e90669d9
#
_entry.id   75ac9de0ac11acd8e83549a6e90669d9
#
_cell.length_a   1.000
_cell.length_b   1.000
_cell.length_c   1.000
_cell.angle_alpha   90.00
_cell.angle_beta   90.00
_cell.angle_gamma   90.00
#
_symmetry.space_group_name_H-M   'P 1'
#
loop_
_entity.id
_entity.type
_entity.pdbx_description
1 polymer ?
#
loop_
_entity_poly.entity_id
_entity_poly.type
_entity_poly.pdbx_seq_one_letter_code
_entity_poly.pdbx_strand_id
1 'polypeptide(L)'
;VWTQTKLVTTGNVCIQAMGRDQDIRGVKYLDYRPDLVFVDDVESPESVQTPEQRIKTLRWFLAELLPACAPNVKVRIRATPMDAESVPMRLQRESGWPTKTYPVEYIDEAGKRQPSWPAAYPLTWIDRQRQNYAALGELGVWDREYMCKAVSDADTPFKREMIRVSPREKSWHACYAFIDPARTTGRNSASTGWAVWSWISNRLVVWAAGAQMLLPDEIVALAFDIHERFDPVWIGVELDGLEQWLLQPLRHEMARRGTSIPIRGLRAPRSKLDFIKGLQPYFHSRECEFAQPLPELTEQLLNFPRGRIDAPNALAYALQMRPGLPVYDAFNGAEHIVHDLDYDHTKPLFLAANATGAMTTAALVQLAEGRLLVLADWVMEGNPGECVDIIHREATLAGESVRAGIRPETRHWSDMLKQAAPMPYMRSRAPTWIYPPHHAERYTNVGLVQAIGTIPADRRMGGEEVRGQLQMRDLLGRTAGGMSLVQISGLASWTCRALSGGYSRSLVRGRIQDAAEEGPYRLLVEGIESFLALSHARREEEDADNQQPTGVDPFGRVYKTAVPMRN
;
A
#
# COMPACT_ATOMS: atom_id res chain seq x y z
N VAL A 1 -23.79 58.69 10.12
CA VAL A 1 -23.00 57.88 11.06
C VAL A 1 -21.98 57.11 10.25
N TRP A 2 -20.70 57.22 10.62
CA TRP A 2 -19.59 56.54 9.95
C TRP A 2 -18.92 55.63 10.95
N THR A 3 -18.84 54.36 10.62
CA THR A 3 -18.04 53.36 11.33
C THR A 3 -17.12 52.67 10.33
N GLN A 4 -16.22 51.79 10.79
CA GLN A 4 -15.35 51.02 9.89
C GLN A 4 -16.11 50.18 8.87
N THR A 5 -17.32 49.73 9.21
CA THR A 5 -18.10 48.81 8.39
C THR A 5 -19.46 49.35 7.94
N LYS A 6 -19.89 50.52 8.44
CA LYS A 6 -21.22 51.09 8.16
C LYS A 6 -21.17 52.60 7.94
N LEU A 7 -21.71 53.03 6.80
CA LEU A 7 -21.86 54.41 6.40
C LEU A 7 -23.34 54.70 6.19
N VAL A 8 -23.83 55.83 6.71
CA VAL A 8 -25.16 56.36 6.38
C VAL A 8 -24.99 57.76 5.83
N THR A 9 -25.45 57.97 4.59
CA THR A 9 -25.41 59.30 3.92
C THR A 9 -26.49 60.25 4.45
N THR A 10 -26.39 61.53 4.12
CA THR A 10 -27.41 62.52 4.43
C THR A 10 -28.75 62.26 3.73
N GLY A 11 -28.75 61.50 2.63
CA GLY A 11 -29.94 61.03 1.93
C GLY A 11 -30.51 59.70 2.43
N ASN A 12 -30.16 59.27 3.66
CA ASN A 12 -30.60 58.03 4.26
C ASN A 12 -30.22 56.73 3.52
N VAL A 13 -29.19 56.75 2.67
CA VAL A 13 -28.64 55.53 2.07
C VAL A 13 -27.66 54.91 3.05
N CYS A 14 -27.91 53.64 3.41
CA CYS A 14 -27.03 52.86 4.28
C CYS A 14 -26.15 51.94 3.41
N ILE A 15 -24.82 52.07 3.58
CA ILE A 15 -23.83 51.17 2.97
C ILE A 15 -23.16 50.41 4.11
N GLN A 16 -23.14 49.08 4.02
CA GLN A 16 -22.53 48.22 5.03
C GLN A 16 -21.61 47.20 4.37
N ALA A 17 -20.35 47.11 4.83
CA ALA A 17 -19.41 46.11 4.42
C ALA A 17 -19.46 44.90 5.38
N MET A 18 -19.46 43.70 4.86
CA MET A 18 -19.52 42.45 5.63
C MET A 18 -18.64 41.37 4.99
N GLY A 19 -18.00 40.57 5.82
CA GLY A 19 -17.30 39.36 5.37
C GLY A 19 -18.26 38.17 5.18
N ARG A 20 -17.88 37.22 4.38
CA ARG A 20 -18.66 36.01 4.11
C ARG A 20 -19.01 35.20 5.39
N ASP A 21 -18.12 35.20 6.37
CA ASP A 21 -18.29 34.42 7.61
C ASP A 21 -19.07 35.17 8.71
N GLN A 22 -19.56 36.37 8.39
CA GLN A 22 -20.43 37.15 9.29
C GLN A 22 -21.90 36.77 9.06
N ASP A 23 -22.69 36.84 10.16
CA ASP A 23 -24.14 36.58 10.06
C ASP A 23 -24.83 37.68 9.24
N ILE A 24 -25.23 37.28 8.04
CA ILE A 24 -25.92 38.17 7.07
C ILE A 24 -27.43 38.19 7.30
N ARG A 25 -27.96 37.16 7.99
CA ARG A 25 -29.40 37.09 8.26
C ARG A 25 -29.82 38.18 9.25
N GLY A 26 -30.92 38.87 8.90
CA GLY A 26 -31.43 39.93 9.75
C GLY A 26 -30.81 41.32 9.51
N VAL A 27 -29.89 41.45 8.54
CA VAL A 27 -29.34 42.74 8.14
C VAL A 27 -30.47 43.64 7.60
N LYS A 28 -30.67 44.76 8.23
CA LYS A 28 -31.64 45.83 7.80
C LYS A 28 -31.14 47.21 8.24
N TYR A 29 -31.62 48.18 7.51
CA TYR A 29 -31.52 49.57 7.91
C TYR A 29 -32.93 50.16 7.98
N LEU A 30 -33.34 50.61 9.15
CA LEU A 30 -34.76 50.88 9.46
C LEU A 30 -35.57 49.59 9.20
N ASP A 31 -36.61 49.65 8.39
CA ASP A 31 -37.45 48.50 8.03
C ASP A 31 -37.09 47.87 6.67
N TYR A 32 -36.00 48.34 6.05
CA TYR A 32 -35.62 47.89 4.72
C TYR A 32 -34.48 46.88 4.74
N ARG A 33 -34.63 45.83 3.95
CA ARG A 33 -33.56 44.84 3.65
C ARG A 33 -32.66 45.41 2.53
N PRO A 34 -31.43 44.88 2.36
CA PRO A 34 -30.54 45.30 1.29
C PRO A 34 -31.23 45.16 -0.09
N ASP A 35 -31.26 46.21 -0.87
CA ASP A 35 -31.80 46.26 -2.22
C ASP A 35 -30.72 46.32 -3.31
N LEU A 36 -29.46 46.51 -2.90
CA LEU A 36 -28.27 46.42 -3.74
C LEU A 36 -27.16 45.68 -2.99
N VAL A 37 -26.57 44.68 -3.62
CA VAL A 37 -25.45 43.92 -3.08
C VAL A 37 -24.31 43.87 -4.08
N PHE A 38 -23.12 44.26 -3.64
CA PHE A 38 -21.88 44.03 -4.34
C PHE A 38 -21.13 42.86 -3.65
N VAL A 39 -20.91 41.78 -4.37
CA VAL A 39 -20.08 40.65 -3.93
C VAL A 39 -18.71 40.83 -4.60
N ASP A 40 -17.67 40.96 -3.80
CA ASP A 40 -16.31 41.24 -4.27
C ASP A 40 -15.38 40.14 -3.80
N ASP A 41 -14.78 39.40 -4.73
CA ASP A 41 -13.81 38.30 -4.52
C ASP A 41 -14.18 37.36 -3.36
N VAL A 42 -15.43 36.85 -3.39
CA VAL A 42 -15.98 35.98 -2.31
C VAL A 42 -15.28 34.63 -2.18
N GLU A 43 -14.53 34.26 -3.19
CA GLU A 43 -13.74 33.01 -3.24
C GLU A 43 -12.25 33.32 -3.33
N SER A 44 -11.46 32.50 -2.64
CA SER A 44 -9.99 32.52 -2.73
C SER A 44 -9.50 31.16 -3.27
N PRO A 45 -8.24 31.04 -3.71
CA PRO A 45 -7.68 29.77 -4.13
C PRO A 45 -7.89 28.64 -3.09
N GLU A 46 -7.79 28.96 -1.79
CA GLU A 46 -7.98 28.00 -0.70
C GLU A 46 -9.45 27.60 -0.56
N SER A 47 -10.39 28.54 -0.79
CA SER A 47 -11.82 28.29 -0.61
C SER A 47 -12.46 27.50 -1.75
N VAL A 48 -11.73 27.22 -2.84
CA VAL A 48 -12.22 26.45 -4.00
C VAL A 48 -11.49 25.13 -4.20
N GLN A 49 -10.58 24.76 -3.31
CA GLN A 49 -9.75 23.55 -3.46
C GLN A 49 -10.57 22.26 -3.53
N THR A 50 -11.61 22.14 -2.71
CA THR A 50 -12.44 20.94 -2.68
C THR A 50 -13.87 21.19 -3.17
N PRO A 51 -14.56 20.17 -3.72
CA PRO A 51 -15.95 20.29 -4.12
C PRO A 51 -16.85 20.75 -2.96
N GLU A 52 -16.57 20.27 -1.74
CA GLU A 52 -17.33 20.60 -0.54
C GLU A 52 -17.22 22.09 -0.21
N GLN A 53 -16.03 22.67 -0.34
CA GLN A 53 -15.80 24.12 -0.13
C GLN A 53 -16.56 24.94 -1.16
N ARG A 54 -16.51 24.55 -2.44
CA ARG A 54 -17.26 25.21 -3.53
C ARG A 54 -18.78 25.13 -3.31
N ILE A 55 -19.27 23.94 -2.94
CA ILE A 55 -20.69 23.74 -2.61
C ILE A 55 -21.10 24.57 -1.38
N LYS A 56 -20.24 24.67 -0.36
CA LYS A 56 -20.49 25.50 0.83
C LYS A 56 -20.65 26.97 0.44
N THR A 57 -19.76 27.51 -0.40
CA THR A 57 -19.83 28.89 -0.88
C THR A 57 -21.09 29.13 -1.71
N LEU A 58 -21.43 28.22 -2.61
CA LEU A 58 -22.66 28.31 -3.41
C LEU A 58 -23.93 28.28 -2.53
N ARG A 59 -23.97 27.38 -1.53
CA ARG A 59 -25.09 27.32 -0.57
C ARG A 59 -25.23 28.59 0.24
N TRP A 60 -24.12 29.14 0.74
CA TRP A 60 -24.11 30.41 1.42
C TRP A 60 -24.71 31.50 0.52
N PHE A 61 -24.30 31.59 -0.75
CA PHE A 61 -24.82 32.55 -1.70
C PHE A 61 -26.34 32.40 -1.92
N LEU A 62 -26.82 31.18 -2.18
CA LEU A 62 -28.22 30.88 -2.50
C LEU A 62 -29.16 30.84 -1.28
N ALA A 63 -28.69 30.33 -0.15
CA ALA A 63 -29.54 30.05 1.02
C ALA A 63 -29.40 31.08 2.15
N GLU A 64 -28.37 31.89 2.15
CA GLU A 64 -28.13 32.90 3.19
C GLU A 64 -28.13 34.33 2.63
N LEU A 65 -27.28 34.63 1.63
CA LEU A 65 -27.16 35.98 1.09
C LEU A 65 -28.45 36.42 0.36
N LEU A 66 -28.88 35.68 -0.64
CA LEU A 66 -30.05 36.09 -1.44
C LEU A 66 -31.35 36.22 -0.61
N PRO A 67 -31.67 35.26 0.30
CA PRO A 67 -32.88 35.38 1.14
C PRO A 67 -32.80 36.46 2.20
N ALA A 68 -31.63 36.96 2.55
CA ALA A 68 -31.46 38.11 3.47
C ALA A 68 -31.82 39.44 2.83
N CYS A 69 -31.86 39.51 1.50
CA CYS A 69 -32.07 40.72 0.73
C CYS A 69 -33.57 41.03 0.45
N ALA A 70 -33.85 42.16 -0.12
CA ALA A 70 -35.17 42.53 -0.61
C ALA A 70 -35.56 41.70 -1.83
N PRO A 71 -36.88 41.44 -2.08
CA PRO A 71 -37.29 40.60 -3.21
C PRO A 71 -36.82 41.09 -4.60
N ASN A 72 -36.61 42.40 -4.75
CA ASN A 72 -36.15 43.03 -5.98
C ASN A 72 -34.67 43.42 -5.94
N VAL A 73 -33.86 42.78 -5.12
CA VAL A 73 -32.44 43.07 -4.94
C VAL A 73 -31.68 43.04 -6.26
N LYS A 74 -30.81 44.03 -6.46
CA LYS A 74 -29.84 44.06 -7.55
C LYS A 74 -28.52 43.49 -7.03
N VAL A 75 -28.08 42.35 -7.55
CA VAL A 75 -26.79 41.74 -7.16
C VAL A 75 -25.77 41.97 -8.28
N ARG A 76 -24.59 42.40 -7.90
CA ARG A 76 -23.42 42.54 -8.77
C ARG A 76 -22.29 41.73 -8.16
N ILE A 77 -21.71 40.83 -8.95
CA ILE A 77 -20.58 40.03 -8.54
C ILE A 77 -19.37 40.45 -9.36
N ARG A 78 -18.29 40.80 -8.67
CA ARG A 78 -16.96 40.96 -9.26
C ARG A 78 -16.09 39.89 -8.68
N ALA A 79 -15.43 39.09 -9.50
CA ALA A 79 -14.59 38.01 -9.05
C ALA A 79 -13.58 37.59 -10.11
N THR A 80 -12.45 37.10 -9.65
CA THR A 80 -11.52 36.31 -10.44
C THR A 80 -12.05 34.88 -10.57
N PRO A 81 -11.97 34.23 -11.74
CA PRO A 81 -12.46 32.87 -11.92
C PRO A 81 -11.48 31.84 -11.25
N MET A 82 -11.66 31.61 -9.96
CA MET A 82 -10.75 30.75 -9.16
C MET A 82 -10.75 29.28 -9.59
N ASP A 83 -11.91 28.78 -10.05
CA ASP A 83 -12.10 27.40 -10.49
C ASP A 83 -13.28 27.34 -11.48
N ALA A 84 -13.30 26.35 -12.38
CA ALA A 84 -14.40 26.17 -13.35
C ALA A 84 -15.76 25.93 -12.67
N GLU A 85 -15.76 25.39 -11.44
CA GLU A 85 -16.94 25.14 -10.60
C GLU A 85 -17.12 26.20 -9.50
N SER A 86 -16.38 27.32 -9.55
CA SER A 86 -16.55 28.46 -8.65
C SER A 86 -17.92 29.12 -8.84
N VAL A 87 -18.41 29.84 -7.83
CA VAL A 87 -19.75 30.46 -7.86
C VAL A 87 -19.96 31.36 -9.09
N PRO A 88 -19.04 32.28 -9.46
CA PRO A 88 -19.22 33.12 -10.65
C PRO A 88 -19.34 32.30 -11.93
N MET A 89 -18.49 31.25 -12.08
CA MET A 89 -18.48 30.41 -13.29
C MET A 89 -19.74 29.58 -13.41
N ARG A 90 -20.26 29.05 -12.30
CA ARG A 90 -21.53 28.32 -12.27
C ARG A 90 -22.72 29.22 -12.56
N LEU A 91 -22.76 30.43 -11.99
CA LEU A 91 -23.82 31.38 -12.27
C LEU A 91 -23.82 31.82 -13.75
N GLN A 92 -22.66 32.00 -14.37
CA GLN A 92 -22.52 32.25 -15.79
C GLN A 92 -23.07 31.13 -16.65
N ARG A 93 -22.70 29.87 -16.33
CA ARG A 93 -22.98 28.68 -17.15
C ARG A 93 -24.40 28.15 -16.95
N GLU A 94 -24.85 28.08 -15.71
CA GLU A 94 -26.04 27.32 -15.33
C GLU A 94 -27.29 28.16 -15.11
N SER A 95 -27.17 29.43 -14.78
CA SER A 95 -28.29 30.29 -14.38
C SER A 95 -28.59 31.48 -15.29
N GLY A 96 -27.85 31.65 -16.37
CA GLY A 96 -28.07 32.71 -17.33
C GLY A 96 -27.83 34.14 -16.78
N TRP A 97 -27.00 34.27 -15.74
CA TRP A 97 -26.64 35.61 -15.23
C TRP A 97 -25.85 36.37 -16.31
N PRO A 98 -26.23 37.64 -16.61
CA PRO A 98 -25.49 38.45 -17.55
C PRO A 98 -24.05 38.64 -17.07
N THR A 99 -23.09 38.17 -17.84
CA THR A 99 -21.66 38.15 -17.46
C THR A 99 -20.85 38.89 -18.51
N LYS A 100 -19.85 39.64 -18.06
CA LYS A 100 -18.83 40.25 -18.91
C LYS A 100 -17.46 39.99 -18.34
N THR A 101 -16.55 39.47 -19.19
CA THR A 101 -15.17 39.13 -18.83
C THR A 101 -14.25 40.24 -19.34
N TYR A 102 -13.26 40.61 -18.52
CA TYR A 102 -12.29 41.69 -18.82
C TYR A 102 -10.86 41.15 -18.70
N PRO A 103 -10.38 40.34 -19.67
CA PRO A 103 -9.00 39.89 -19.67
C PRO A 103 -8.06 41.08 -19.92
N VAL A 104 -6.77 40.97 -19.53
CA VAL A 104 -5.77 42.01 -19.76
C VAL A 104 -5.50 42.27 -21.23
N GLU A 105 -5.72 41.29 -22.08
CA GLU A 105 -5.67 41.37 -23.55
C GLU A 105 -6.77 40.53 -24.19
N TYR A 106 -7.13 40.87 -25.42
CA TYR A 106 -8.09 40.11 -26.23
C TYR A 106 -7.67 40.11 -27.71
N ILE A 107 -8.31 39.26 -28.50
CA ILE A 107 -8.15 39.22 -29.95
C ILE A 107 -9.32 40.00 -30.54
N ASP A 108 -9.03 41.00 -31.35
CA ASP A 108 -10.06 41.81 -32.03
C ASP A 108 -10.65 41.07 -33.25
N GLU A 109 -11.66 41.66 -33.89
CA GLU A 109 -12.34 41.09 -35.06
C GLU A 109 -11.39 40.83 -36.25
N ALA A 110 -10.27 41.54 -36.33
CA ALA A 110 -9.24 41.37 -37.34
C ALA A 110 -8.19 40.31 -36.98
N GLY A 111 -8.38 39.59 -35.85
CA GLY A 111 -7.44 38.57 -35.38
C GLY A 111 -6.18 39.14 -34.71
N LYS A 112 -6.14 40.42 -34.39
CA LYS A 112 -4.97 41.08 -33.79
C LYS A 112 -5.11 41.16 -32.28
N ARG A 113 -4.00 40.89 -31.54
CA ARG A 113 -3.92 41.10 -30.10
C ARG A 113 -4.04 42.56 -29.73
N GLN A 114 -4.93 42.87 -28.81
CA GLN A 114 -5.16 44.20 -28.27
C GLN A 114 -5.13 44.18 -26.75
N PRO A 115 -4.48 45.13 -26.08
CA PRO A 115 -4.57 45.27 -24.64
C PRO A 115 -5.92 45.88 -24.25
N SER A 116 -6.56 45.34 -23.20
CA SER A 116 -7.85 45.89 -22.73
C SER A 116 -7.71 47.28 -22.10
N TRP A 117 -6.53 47.60 -21.58
CA TRP A 117 -6.22 48.91 -21.01
C TRP A 117 -4.81 49.38 -21.42
N PRO A 118 -4.64 49.89 -22.65
CA PRO A 118 -3.34 50.25 -23.22
C PRO A 118 -2.50 51.22 -22.38
N ALA A 119 -3.15 52.17 -21.71
CA ALA A 119 -2.47 53.14 -20.88
C ALA A 119 -1.81 52.54 -19.62
N ALA A 120 -2.40 51.49 -19.05
CA ALA A 120 -1.86 50.82 -17.86
C ALA A 120 -1.07 49.57 -18.22
N TYR A 121 -1.54 48.78 -19.20
CA TYR A 121 -1.00 47.48 -19.56
C TYR A 121 -0.75 47.36 -21.07
N PRO A 122 0.27 48.03 -21.62
CA PRO A 122 0.64 47.87 -23.02
C PRO A 122 1.12 46.46 -23.33
N LEU A 123 1.04 45.98 -24.58
CA LEU A 123 1.45 44.64 -24.99
C LEU A 123 2.87 44.27 -24.54
N THR A 124 3.79 45.23 -24.56
CA THR A 124 5.17 45.01 -24.07
C THR A 124 5.26 44.65 -22.58
N TRP A 125 4.38 45.26 -21.76
CA TRP A 125 4.25 44.92 -20.35
C TRP A 125 3.63 43.54 -20.18
N ILE A 126 2.55 43.24 -20.93
CA ILE A 126 1.84 41.96 -20.92
C ILE A 126 2.81 40.82 -21.25
N ASP A 127 3.55 40.97 -22.36
CA ASP A 127 4.50 39.92 -22.80
C ASP A 127 5.62 39.67 -21.79
N ARG A 128 6.17 40.74 -21.20
CA ARG A 128 7.19 40.64 -20.17
C ARG A 128 6.67 39.93 -18.91
N GLN A 129 5.49 40.30 -18.43
CA GLN A 129 4.92 39.66 -17.25
C GLN A 129 4.58 38.20 -17.52
N ARG A 130 3.98 37.88 -18.66
CA ARG A 130 3.70 36.49 -19.05
C ARG A 130 4.97 35.64 -19.10
N GLN A 131 6.09 36.18 -19.61
CA GLN A 131 7.38 35.52 -19.60
C GLN A 131 7.90 35.28 -18.16
N ASN A 132 7.73 36.26 -17.27
CA ASN A 132 8.10 36.11 -15.87
C ASN A 132 7.33 34.97 -15.18
N TYR A 133 6.00 34.92 -15.38
CA TYR A 133 5.17 33.82 -14.85
C TYR A 133 5.53 32.49 -15.48
N ALA A 134 5.86 32.45 -16.78
CA ALA A 134 6.33 31.23 -17.46
C ALA A 134 7.66 30.73 -16.88
N ALA A 135 8.61 31.63 -16.63
CA ALA A 135 9.92 31.29 -16.05
C ALA A 135 9.80 30.73 -14.62
N LEU A 136 8.77 31.13 -13.88
CA LEU A 136 8.46 30.64 -12.54
C LEU A 136 7.58 29.36 -12.57
N GLY A 137 7.12 28.91 -13.74
CA GLY A 137 6.19 27.78 -13.85
C GLY A 137 4.75 28.11 -13.46
N GLU A 138 4.38 29.38 -13.36
CA GLU A 138 3.11 29.88 -12.80
C GLU A 138 2.18 30.47 -13.88
N LEU A 139 2.21 29.94 -15.11
CA LEU A 139 1.33 30.42 -16.20
C LEU A 139 -0.17 30.31 -15.86
N GLY A 140 -0.57 29.34 -15.03
CA GLY A 140 -1.94 29.23 -14.62
C GLY A 140 -2.40 30.36 -13.69
N VAL A 141 -1.52 30.88 -12.86
CA VAL A 141 -1.79 32.07 -12.08
C VAL A 141 -1.98 33.26 -13.03
N TRP A 142 -1.12 33.38 -14.06
CA TRP A 142 -1.28 34.39 -15.11
C TRP A 142 -2.64 34.25 -15.83
N ASP A 143 -3.01 33.07 -16.25
CA ASP A 143 -4.26 32.82 -16.96
C ASP A 143 -5.48 33.14 -16.09
N ARG A 144 -5.43 32.86 -14.80
CA ARG A 144 -6.50 33.17 -13.84
C ARG A 144 -6.61 34.67 -13.57
N GLU A 145 -5.52 35.28 -13.12
CA GLU A 145 -5.53 36.64 -12.59
C GLU A 145 -5.60 37.71 -13.69
N TYR A 146 -4.98 37.47 -14.86
CA TYR A 146 -4.89 38.46 -15.93
C TYR A 146 -5.72 38.10 -17.17
N MET A 147 -5.89 36.83 -17.47
CA MET A 147 -6.67 36.42 -18.64
C MET A 147 -8.10 36.04 -18.30
N CYS A 148 -8.50 36.09 -17.03
CA CYS A 148 -9.82 35.74 -16.53
C CYS A 148 -10.26 34.33 -16.98
N LYS A 149 -9.32 33.42 -17.10
CA LYS A 149 -9.59 32.00 -17.41
C LYS A 149 -9.64 31.23 -16.10
N ALA A 150 -10.71 30.48 -15.87
CA ALA A 150 -10.68 29.47 -14.85
C ALA A 150 -9.46 28.58 -15.11
N VAL A 151 -8.71 28.27 -14.05
CA VAL A 151 -7.43 27.54 -14.18
C VAL A 151 -7.58 26.37 -15.14
N SER A 152 -6.73 26.35 -16.16
CA SER A 152 -6.79 25.37 -17.24
C SER A 152 -6.14 24.06 -16.81
N ASP A 153 -6.38 22.97 -17.58
CA ASP A 153 -5.67 21.69 -17.46
C ASP A 153 -4.13 21.83 -17.50
N ALA A 154 -3.60 23.02 -17.89
CA ALA A 154 -2.17 23.31 -17.90
C ALA A 154 -1.52 23.26 -16.51
N ASP A 155 -2.28 23.49 -15.43
CA ASP A 155 -1.78 23.53 -14.05
C ASP A 155 -1.94 22.22 -13.30
N THR A 156 -2.57 21.21 -13.89
CA THR A 156 -2.63 19.89 -13.25
C THR A 156 -1.29 19.19 -13.41
N PRO A 157 -0.67 18.71 -12.30
CA PRO A 157 0.60 18.00 -12.36
C PRO A 157 0.54 16.70 -13.18
N PHE A 158 -0.66 16.14 -13.33
CA PHE A 158 -0.90 14.90 -14.06
C PHE A 158 -1.74 15.19 -15.30
N LYS A 159 -1.21 14.87 -16.48
CA LYS A 159 -1.89 15.08 -17.76
C LYS A 159 -2.30 13.74 -18.37
N ARG A 160 -3.35 13.76 -19.21
CA ARG A 160 -3.87 12.51 -19.82
C ARG A 160 -2.81 11.76 -20.62
N GLU A 161 -1.92 12.45 -21.32
CA GLU A 161 -0.82 11.86 -22.09
C GLU A 161 0.27 11.20 -21.23
N MET A 162 0.30 11.47 -19.92
CA MET A 162 1.20 10.82 -18.95
C MET A 162 0.63 9.51 -18.42
N ILE A 163 -0.70 9.31 -18.51
CA ILE A 163 -1.38 8.12 -18.01
C ILE A 163 -1.30 7.03 -19.06
N ARG A 164 -0.51 6.01 -18.78
CA ARG A 164 -0.32 4.86 -19.64
C ARG A 164 -1.09 3.66 -19.12
N VAL A 165 -1.90 3.04 -19.96
CA VAL A 165 -2.55 1.76 -19.69
C VAL A 165 -1.87 0.69 -20.54
N SER A 166 -1.34 -0.33 -19.88
CA SER A 166 -0.68 -1.49 -20.49
C SER A 166 -1.33 -2.77 -19.94
N PRO A 167 -2.42 -3.26 -20.55
CA PRO A 167 -3.15 -4.42 -20.03
C PRO A 167 -2.25 -5.63 -19.85
N ARG A 168 -2.25 -6.17 -18.64
CA ARG A 168 -1.50 -7.38 -18.27
C ARG A 168 -2.11 -8.05 -17.05
N GLU A 169 -1.88 -9.33 -16.92
CA GLU A 169 -2.20 -10.07 -15.71
C GLU A 169 -1.17 -9.82 -14.61
N LYS A 170 -1.58 -9.99 -13.36
CA LYS A 170 -0.68 -9.89 -12.21
C LYS A 170 0.40 -10.96 -12.33
N SER A 171 1.65 -10.54 -12.27
CA SER A 171 2.81 -11.42 -12.24
C SER A 171 3.18 -11.83 -10.81
N TRP A 172 4.13 -12.74 -10.66
CA TRP A 172 4.68 -13.20 -9.38
C TRP A 172 5.40 -12.10 -8.58
N HIS A 173 5.68 -10.94 -9.17
CA HIS A 173 6.40 -9.86 -8.50
C HIS A 173 5.67 -9.40 -7.23
N ALA A 174 6.48 -9.00 -6.25
CA ALA A 174 5.98 -8.46 -4.99
C ALA A 174 4.91 -7.39 -5.22
N CYS A 175 3.76 -7.59 -4.63
CA CYS A 175 2.62 -6.70 -4.69
C CYS A 175 2.46 -6.00 -3.34
N TYR A 176 2.09 -4.74 -3.37
CA TYR A 176 1.83 -3.90 -2.21
C TYR A 176 0.46 -3.28 -2.34
N ALA A 177 -0.18 -3.03 -1.23
CA ALA A 177 -1.44 -2.31 -1.19
C ALA A 177 -1.44 -1.26 -0.08
N PHE A 178 -2.27 -0.24 -0.22
CA PHE A 178 -2.53 0.74 0.82
C PHE A 178 -4.01 1.07 0.88
N ILE A 179 -4.52 1.24 2.11
CA ILE A 179 -5.88 1.68 2.39
C ILE A 179 -5.78 2.93 3.26
N ASP A 180 -6.35 4.05 2.78
CA ASP A 180 -6.55 5.31 3.53
C ASP A 180 -8.00 5.37 4.01
N PRO A 181 -8.31 4.92 5.24
CA PRO A 181 -9.69 4.78 5.68
C PRO A 181 -10.31 6.14 6.04
N ALA A 182 -11.54 6.37 5.59
CA ALA A 182 -12.33 7.52 6.00
C ALA A 182 -12.82 7.36 7.44
N ARG A 183 -12.70 8.43 8.24
CA ARG A 183 -13.11 8.43 9.66
C ARG A 183 -14.61 8.59 9.88
N THR A 184 -15.33 9.09 8.89
CA THR A 184 -16.76 9.41 9.00
C THR A 184 -17.50 9.06 7.73
N THR A 185 -18.76 8.62 7.87
CA THR A 185 -19.63 8.15 6.78
C THR A 185 -20.72 9.16 6.37
N GLY A 186 -20.56 10.45 6.69
CA GLY A 186 -21.53 11.49 6.31
C GLY A 186 -21.48 11.81 4.81
N ARG A 187 -22.58 12.31 4.24
CA ARG A 187 -22.67 12.70 2.80
C ARG A 187 -21.58 13.66 2.30
N ASN A 188 -20.83 14.29 3.19
CA ASN A 188 -19.73 15.22 2.91
C ASN A 188 -18.39 14.73 3.47
N SER A 189 -18.24 13.45 3.83
CA SER A 189 -16.99 12.89 4.34
C SER A 189 -16.04 12.47 3.21
N ALA A 190 -14.75 12.38 3.56
CA ALA A 190 -13.75 11.77 2.70
C ALA A 190 -14.13 10.32 2.37
N SER A 191 -13.75 9.83 1.20
CA SER A 191 -13.88 8.42 0.85
C SER A 191 -12.70 7.63 1.40
N THR A 192 -12.88 6.34 1.65
CA THR A 192 -11.78 5.40 1.81
C THR A 192 -11.09 5.24 0.46
N GLY A 193 -9.85 5.72 0.36
CA GLY A 193 -9.01 5.54 -0.81
C GLY A 193 -8.18 4.26 -0.70
N TRP A 194 -7.97 3.57 -1.81
CA TRP A 194 -7.12 2.39 -1.82
C TRP A 194 -6.40 2.23 -3.16
N ALA A 195 -5.22 1.60 -3.13
CA ALA A 195 -4.45 1.28 -4.32
C ALA A 195 -3.62 0.01 -4.12
N VAL A 196 -3.38 -0.71 -5.22
CA VAL A 196 -2.60 -1.96 -5.27
C VAL A 196 -1.59 -1.84 -6.39
N TRP A 197 -0.30 -2.11 -6.11
CA TRP A 197 0.78 -1.92 -7.08
C TRP A 197 1.93 -2.91 -6.87
N SER A 198 2.79 -2.98 -7.88
CA SER A 198 4.12 -3.61 -7.81
C SER A 198 5.19 -2.67 -8.35
N TRP A 199 6.42 -2.82 -7.85
CA TRP A 199 7.61 -2.24 -8.44
C TRP A 199 8.30 -3.29 -9.29
N ILE A 200 8.27 -3.13 -10.62
CA ILE A 200 8.86 -4.08 -11.58
C ILE A 200 9.95 -3.35 -12.36
N SER A 201 11.21 -3.77 -12.21
CA SER A 201 12.35 -3.11 -12.86
C SER A 201 12.33 -1.59 -12.68
N ASN A 202 12.13 -1.13 -11.43
CA ASN A 202 11.99 0.27 -11.03
C ASN A 202 10.78 1.03 -11.61
N ARG A 203 9.84 0.35 -12.25
CA ARG A 203 8.58 0.90 -12.75
C ARG A 203 7.46 0.62 -11.79
N LEU A 204 6.59 1.60 -11.59
CA LEU A 204 5.39 1.48 -10.77
C LEU A 204 4.23 0.93 -11.63
N VAL A 205 3.82 -0.30 -11.39
CA VAL A 205 2.68 -0.93 -12.07
C VAL A 205 1.49 -0.94 -11.11
N VAL A 206 0.42 -0.25 -11.47
CA VAL A 206 -0.81 -0.16 -10.67
C VAL A 206 -1.80 -1.20 -11.16
N TRP A 207 -2.14 -2.15 -10.29
CA TRP A 207 -3.05 -3.26 -10.59
C TRP A 207 -4.52 -2.88 -10.39
N ALA A 208 -4.80 -2.15 -9.30
CA ALA A 208 -6.14 -1.71 -8.96
C ALA A 208 -6.07 -0.45 -8.07
N ALA A 209 -7.09 0.39 -8.12
CA ALA A 209 -7.25 1.52 -7.22
C ALA A 209 -8.71 1.99 -7.24
N GLY A 210 -9.12 2.64 -6.16
CA GLY A 210 -10.45 3.21 -6.06
C GLY A 210 -10.60 4.11 -4.83
N ALA A 211 -11.77 4.76 -4.74
CA ALA A 211 -12.15 5.56 -3.60
C ALA A 211 -13.67 5.44 -3.38
N GLN A 212 -14.07 4.91 -2.24
CA GLN A 212 -15.47 4.63 -1.93
C GLN A 212 -15.82 5.06 -0.51
N MET A 213 -17.08 5.44 -0.29
CA MET A 213 -17.59 5.63 1.07
C MET A 213 -17.91 4.26 1.66
N LEU A 214 -17.08 3.82 2.60
CA LEU A 214 -17.17 2.50 3.24
C LEU A 214 -17.38 2.64 4.75
N LEU A 215 -18.19 1.74 5.30
CA LEU A 215 -18.31 1.51 6.73
C LEU A 215 -17.08 0.74 7.26
N PRO A 216 -16.79 0.75 8.57
CA PRO A 216 -15.63 0.06 9.12
C PRO A 216 -15.54 -1.44 8.78
N ASP A 217 -16.66 -2.15 8.80
CA ASP A 217 -16.78 -3.56 8.41
C ASP A 217 -16.54 -3.79 6.90
N GLU A 218 -16.98 -2.85 6.07
CA GLU A 218 -16.70 -2.87 4.63
C GLU A 218 -15.23 -2.60 4.32
N ILE A 219 -14.55 -1.76 5.12
CA ILE A 219 -13.08 -1.55 5.01
C ILE A 219 -12.32 -2.82 5.40
N VAL A 220 -12.78 -3.52 6.44
CA VAL A 220 -12.23 -4.84 6.79
C VAL A 220 -12.43 -5.83 5.64
N ALA A 221 -13.63 -5.90 5.07
CA ALA A 221 -13.92 -6.76 3.92
C ALA A 221 -13.04 -6.42 2.70
N LEU A 222 -12.83 -5.13 2.42
CA LEU A 222 -11.93 -4.65 1.35
C LEU A 222 -10.49 -5.14 1.56
N ALA A 223 -9.98 -5.13 2.80
CA ALA A 223 -8.63 -5.61 3.08
C ALA A 223 -8.47 -7.11 2.77
N PHE A 224 -9.51 -7.92 3.06
CA PHE A 224 -9.54 -9.33 2.71
C PHE A 224 -9.70 -9.55 1.20
N ASP A 225 -10.56 -8.79 0.51
CA ASP A 225 -10.69 -8.86 -0.96
C ASP A 225 -9.37 -8.54 -1.67
N ILE A 226 -8.68 -7.49 -1.21
CA ILE A 226 -7.34 -7.15 -1.73
C ILE A 226 -6.36 -8.30 -1.48
N HIS A 227 -6.38 -8.90 -0.29
CA HIS A 227 -5.52 -10.02 0.05
C HIS A 227 -5.80 -11.25 -0.83
N GLU A 228 -7.05 -11.64 -0.98
CA GLU A 228 -7.46 -12.80 -1.78
C GLU A 228 -7.12 -12.63 -3.28
N ARG A 229 -7.30 -11.42 -3.81
CA ARG A 229 -7.12 -11.16 -5.26
C ARG A 229 -5.68 -10.89 -5.66
N PHE A 230 -4.92 -10.24 -4.81
CA PHE A 230 -3.60 -9.71 -5.19
C PHE A 230 -2.46 -10.31 -4.38
N ASP A 231 -2.73 -10.97 -3.29
CA ASP A 231 -1.74 -11.57 -2.38
C ASP A 231 -0.56 -10.61 -2.07
N PRO A 232 -0.84 -9.41 -1.49
CA PRO A 232 0.20 -8.41 -1.29
C PRO A 232 1.19 -8.81 -0.21
N VAL A 233 2.46 -8.44 -0.40
CA VAL A 233 3.50 -8.55 0.65
C VAL A 233 3.10 -7.75 1.89
N TRP A 234 2.59 -6.52 1.68
CA TRP A 234 2.06 -5.68 2.74
C TRP A 234 0.80 -4.96 2.28
N ILE A 235 -0.16 -4.87 3.19
CA ILE A 235 -1.26 -3.90 3.12
C ILE A 235 -0.95 -2.80 4.13
N GLY A 236 -0.58 -1.62 3.64
CA GLY A 236 -0.37 -0.44 4.46
C GLY A 236 -1.71 0.15 4.91
N VAL A 237 -1.75 0.67 6.12
CA VAL A 237 -2.91 1.41 6.66
C VAL A 237 -2.40 2.63 7.41
N GLU A 238 -3.05 3.79 7.23
CA GLU A 238 -2.70 5.00 7.97
C GLU A 238 -3.03 4.85 9.47
N LEU A 239 -2.03 5.07 10.35
CA LEU A 239 -2.17 4.80 11.80
C LEU A 239 -2.83 5.93 12.61
N ASP A 240 -3.00 7.13 12.06
CA ASP A 240 -3.44 8.30 12.82
C ASP A 240 -4.79 8.12 13.53
N GLY A 241 -4.73 7.52 14.74
CA GLY A 241 -5.87 7.30 15.63
C GLY A 241 -6.81 6.16 15.22
N LEU A 242 -6.37 5.22 14.37
CA LEU A 242 -7.19 4.12 13.84
C LEU A 242 -6.95 2.76 14.52
N GLU A 243 -6.01 2.67 15.47
CA GLU A 243 -5.62 1.39 16.07
C GLU A 243 -6.81 0.62 16.67
N GLN A 244 -7.68 1.30 17.42
CA GLN A 244 -8.81 0.62 18.06
C GLN A 244 -9.97 0.31 17.13
N TRP A 245 -10.20 1.12 16.15
CA TRP A 245 -11.41 1.06 15.32
C TRP A 245 -11.22 0.25 14.02
N LEU A 246 -10.01 0.11 13.51
CA LEU A 246 -9.76 -0.70 12.31
C LEU A 246 -8.86 -1.90 12.59
N LEU A 247 -7.73 -1.74 13.29
CA LEU A 247 -6.80 -2.85 13.50
C LEU A 247 -7.36 -3.93 14.42
N GLN A 248 -8.13 -3.56 15.45
CA GLN A 248 -8.79 -4.54 16.31
C GLN A 248 -9.86 -5.36 15.56
N PRO A 249 -10.81 -4.77 14.83
CA PRO A 249 -11.72 -5.50 13.95
C PRO A 249 -11.03 -6.38 12.91
N LEU A 250 -9.93 -5.90 12.29
CA LEU A 250 -9.13 -6.70 11.35
C LEU A 250 -8.55 -7.95 12.02
N ARG A 251 -7.94 -7.82 13.21
CA ARG A 251 -7.39 -8.97 13.97
C ARG A 251 -8.49 -9.97 14.38
N HIS A 252 -9.63 -9.45 14.80
CA HIS A 252 -10.77 -10.31 15.14
C HIS A 252 -11.24 -11.10 13.93
N GLU A 253 -11.35 -10.45 12.78
CA GLU A 253 -11.77 -11.09 11.53
C GLU A 253 -10.72 -12.07 10.99
N MET A 254 -9.41 -11.77 11.14
CA MET A 254 -8.34 -12.73 10.86
C MET A 254 -8.49 -14.01 11.68
N ALA A 255 -8.70 -13.86 13.00
CA ALA A 255 -8.91 -15.01 13.89
C ALA A 255 -10.17 -15.79 13.52
N ARG A 256 -11.26 -15.09 13.16
CA ARG A 256 -12.53 -15.72 12.76
C ARG A 256 -12.41 -16.52 11.46
N ARG A 257 -11.65 -15.99 10.47
CA ARG A 257 -11.42 -16.65 9.17
C ARG A 257 -10.29 -17.68 9.21
N GLY A 258 -9.47 -17.67 10.26
CA GLY A 258 -8.25 -18.49 10.32
C GLY A 258 -7.20 -18.07 9.27
N THR A 259 -7.26 -16.80 8.82
CA THR A 259 -6.38 -16.26 7.77
C THR A 259 -5.66 -15.04 8.31
N SER A 260 -4.32 -15.03 8.24
CA SER A 260 -3.52 -13.87 8.60
C SER A 260 -3.19 -13.06 7.34
N ILE A 261 -3.51 -11.75 7.36
CA ILE A 261 -3.16 -10.83 6.29
C ILE A 261 -2.04 -9.88 6.74
N PRO A 262 -1.06 -9.58 5.87
CA PRO A 262 0.12 -8.80 6.24
C PRO A 262 -0.21 -7.30 6.35
N ILE A 263 -0.59 -6.82 7.52
CA ILE A 263 -0.91 -5.40 7.77
C ILE A 263 0.32 -4.66 8.27
N ARG A 264 0.58 -3.48 7.68
CA ARG A 264 1.64 -2.56 8.11
C ARG A 264 1.08 -1.18 8.37
N GLY A 265 1.20 -0.69 9.59
CA GLY A 265 0.82 0.68 9.93
C GLY A 265 1.81 1.71 9.43
N LEU A 266 1.33 2.77 8.78
CA LEU A 266 2.15 3.87 8.26
C LEU A 266 1.66 5.20 8.82
N ARG A 267 2.58 6.16 8.98
CA ARG A 267 2.23 7.51 9.43
C ARG A 267 1.82 8.38 8.26
N ALA A 268 0.81 9.23 8.46
CA ALA A 268 0.40 10.22 7.49
C ALA A 268 1.54 11.19 7.14
N PRO A 269 1.69 11.59 5.88
CA PRO A 269 2.63 12.63 5.49
C PRO A 269 2.14 13.99 6.01
N ARG A 270 3.08 14.93 6.26
CA ARG A 270 2.75 16.28 6.74
C ARG A 270 1.85 17.05 5.77
N SER A 271 2.05 16.86 4.47
CA SER A 271 1.25 17.47 3.39
C SER A 271 0.81 16.39 2.41
N LYS A 272 -0.50 16.08 2.38
CA LYS A 272 -1.06 15.11 1.42
C LYS A 272 -0.87 15.57 -0.03
N LEU A 273 -1.00 16.87 -0.30
CA LEU A 273 -0.85 17.40 -1.66
C LEU A 273 0.58 17.23 -2.18
N ASP A 274 1.60 17.56 -1.37
CA ASP A 274 3.00 17.42 -1.77
C ASP A 274 3.38 15.95 -1.88
N PHE A 275 2.79 15.09 -1.07
CA PHE A 275 2.99 13.65 -1.12
C PHE A 275 2.49 13.08 -2.44
N ILE A 276 1.29 13.47 -2.89
CA ILE A 276 0.73 13.06 -4.19
C ILE A 276 1.58 13.63 -5.35
N LYS A 277 2.04 14.89 -5.26
CA LYS A 277 2.97 15.47 -6.25
C LYS A 277 4.25 14.65 -6.40
N GLY A 278 4.69 13.95 -5.36
CA GLY A 278 5.82 13.02 -5.42
C GLY A 278 5.68 11.89 -6.45
N LEU A 279 4.46 11.59 -6.92
CA LEU A 279 4.22 10.66 -8.02
C LEU A 279 4.53 11.26 -9.40
N GLN A 280 4.50 12.60 -9.55
CA GLN A 280 4.63 13.29 -10.84
C GLN A 280 5.85 12.84 -11.66
N PRO A 281 7.06 12.69 -11.10
CA PRO A 281 8.23 12.22 -11.86
C PRO A 281 7.97 10.88 -12.58
N TYR A 282 7.30 9.93 -11.92
CA TYR A 282 7.02 8.61 -12.49
C TYR A 282 6.00 8.65 -13.62
N PHE A 283 5.01 9.54 -13.53
CA PHE A 283 4.07 9.78 -14.62
C PHE A 283 4.74 10.53 -15.79
N HIS A 284 5.56 11.52 -15.49
CA HIS A 284 6.27 12.31 -16.51
C HIS A 284 7.29 11.45 -17.28
N SER A 285 8.08 10.63 -16.59
CA SER A 285 9.06 9.71 -17.20
C SER A 285 8.40 8.46 -17.83
N ARG A 286 7.07 8.31 -17.71
CA ARG A 286 6.32 7.11 -18.13
C ARG A 286 6.77 5.83 -17.41
N GLU A 287 7.25 5.97 -16.20
CA GLU A 287 7.62 4.86 -15.31
C GLU A 287 6.45 4.39 -14.44
N CYS A 288 5.31 5.09 -14.47
CA CYS A 288 4.04 4.65 -13.89
C CYS A 288 3.09 4.19 -15.00
N GLU A 289 2.56 2.97 -14.86
CA GLU A 289 1.59 2.41 -15.81
C GLU A 289 0.49 1.64 -15.08
N PHE A 290 -0.70 1.63 -15.66
CA PHE A 290 -1.85 0.91 -15.15
C PHE A 290 -2.00 -0.41 -15.89
N ALA A 291 -2.13 -1.51 -15.16
CA ALA A 291 -2.32 -2.84 -15.73
C ALA A 291 -3.71 -3.04 -16.35
N GLN A 292 -4.64 -2.14 -16.06
CA GLN A 292 -5.99 -2.09 -16.63
C GLN A 292 -6.51 -0.64 -16.56
N PRO A 293 -7.59 -0.28 -17.27
CA PRO A 293 -8.21 1.02 -17.09
C PRO A 293 -8.67 1.23 -15.64
N LEU A 294 -8.25 2.34 -15.03
CA LEU A 294 -8.61 2.73 -13.66
C LEU A 294 -9.31 4.11 -13.72
N PRO A 295 -10.61 4.16 -14.08
CA PRO A 295 -11.28 5.41 -14.39
C PRO A 295 -11.31 6.38 -13.21
N GLU A 296 -11.59 5.91 -12.00
CA GLU A 296 -11.66 6.75 -10.81
C GLU A 296 -10.31 7.35 -10.42
N LEU A 297 -9.24 6.55 -10.40
CA LEU A 297 -7.88 7.06 -10.18
C LEU A 297 -7.48 8.05 -11.27
N THR A 298 -7.80 7.74 -12.53
CA THR A 298 -7.53 8.61 -13.68
C THR A 298 -8.21 9.96 -13.53
N GLU A 299 -9.50 9.98 -13.19
CA GLU A 299 -10.27 11.20 -12.99
C GLU A 299 -9.70 12.03 -11.84
N GLN A 300 -9.41 11.42 -10.70
CA GLN A 300 -8.85 12.11 -9.54
C GLN A 300 -7.45 12.68 -9.82
N LEU A 301 -6.58 11.97 -10.56
CA LEU A 301 -5.27 12.48 -10.99
C LEU A 301 -5.40 13.67 -11.96
N LEU A 302 -6.28 13.59 -12.96
CA LEU A 302 -6.47 14.67 -13.93
C LEU A 302 -7.06 15.93 -13.29
N ASN A 303 -7.84 15.77 -12.23
CA ASN A 303 -8.41 16.89 -11.48
C ASN A 303 -7.52 17.39 -10.33
N PHE A 304 -6.43 16.70 -10.02
CA PHE A 304 -5.52 17.07 -8.92
C PHE A 304 -4.86 18.44 -9.17
N PRO A 305 -4.72 19.31 -8.16
CA PRO A 305 -5.04 19.13 -6.74
C PRO A 305 -6.52 19.39 -6.37
N ARG A 306 -7.38 19.60 -7.35
CA ARG A 306 -8.81 19.87 -7.18
C ARG A 306 -9.60 18.58 -7.11
N GLY A 307 -10.76 18.63 -6.50
CA GLY A 307 -11.61 17.45 -6.40
C GLY A 307 -11.19 16.48 -5.32
N ARG A 308 -11.60 15.23 -5.49
CA ARG A 308 -11.21 14.13 -4.60
C ARG A 308 -9.80 13.69 -4.90
N ILE A 309 -9.08 13.33 -3.85
CA ILE A 309 -7.67 12.93 -3.92
C ILE A 309 -7.41 11.60 -3.20
N ASP A 310 -8.47 10.87 -2.82
CA ASP A 310 -8.38 9.70 -1.96
C ASP A 310 -7.59 8.56 -2.63
N ALA A 311 -7.91 8.23 -3.89
CA ALA A 311 -7.18 7.21 -4.65
C ALA A 311 -5.74 7.63 -5.00
N PRO A 312 -5.44 8.86 -5.48
CA PRO A 312 -4.06 9.35 -5.62
C PRO A 312 -3.28 9.36 -4.31
N ASN A 313 -3.91 9.71 -3.17
CA ASN A 313 -3.26 9.66 -1.87
C ASN A 313 -2.87 8.23 -1.50
N ALA A 314 -3.78 7.27 -1.67
CA ALA A 314 -3.47 5.87 -1.43
C ALA A 314 -2.33 5.37 -2.34
N LEU A 315 -2.32 5.73 -3.63
CA LEU A 315 -1.24 5.37 -4.55
C LEU A 315 0.10 6.02 -4.17
N ALA A 316 0.10 7.25 -3.62
CA ALA A 316 1.33 7.93 -3.24
C ALA A 316 2.14 7.17 -2.17
N TYR A 317 1.49 6.32 -1.36
CA TYR A 317 2.19 5.44 -0.43
C TYR A 317 3.10 4.42 -1.12
N ALA A 318 2.99 4.21 -2.44
CA ALA A 318 3.97 3.47 -3.20
C ALA A 318 5.39 4.05 -3.08
N LEU A 319 5.52 5.35 -2.79
CA LEU A 319 6.81 6.00 -2.56
C LEU A 319 7.44 5.63 -1.21
N GLN A 320 6.61 5.31 -0.20
CA GLN A 320 7.07 4.85 1.12
C GLN A 320 7.20 3.33 1.19
N MET A 321 6.33 2.60 0.46
CA MET A 321 6.31 1.13 0.41
C MET A 321 7.06 0.63 -0.83
N ARG A 322 8.31 1.04 -0.96
CA ARG A 322 9.22 0.47 -1.95
C ARG A 322 9.79 -0.84 -1.44
N PRO A 323 9.95 -1.85 -2.30
CA PRO A 323 10.69 -3.04 -1.93
C PRO A 323 12.11 -2.62 -1.50
N GLY A 324 12.58 -3.18 -0.38
CA GLY A 324 13.99 -3.15 -0.04
C GLY A 324 14.81 -3.98 -1.04
N LEU A 325 16.13 -4.04 -0.85
CA LEU A 325 16.93 -4.99 -1.61
C LEU A 325 16.62 -6.41 -1.12
N PRO A 326 16.12 -7.31 -1.99
CA PRO A 326 15.84 -8.68 -1.60
C PRO A 326 17.10 -9.35 -1.07
N VAL A 327 16.96 -10.16 -0.03
CA VAL A 327 18.08 -10.95 0.50
C VAL A 327 18.52 -11.99 -0.55
N TYR A 328 17.57 -12.47 -1.34
CA TYR A 328 17.78 -13.42 -2.42
C TYR A 328 17.40 -12.83 -3.77
N ASP A 329 18.38 -12.27 -4.47
CA ASP A 329 18.25 -11.67 -5.80
C ASP A 329 18.07 -12.70 -6.94
N ALA A 330 18.51 -13.94 -6.70
CA ALA A 330 18.34 -15.06 -7.63
C ALA A 330 16.93 -15.63 -7.67
N PHE A 331 16.03 -15.23 -6.75
CA PHE A 331 14.66 -15.73 -6.75
C PHE A 331 13.87 -15.21 -7.96
N ASN A 332 13.32 -16.13 -8.73
CA ASN A 332 12.43 -15.87 -9.87
C ASN A 332 11.15 -16.70 -9.69
N GLY A 333 10.03 -16.06 -9.37
CA GLY A 333 8.79 -16.76 -9.11
C GLY A 333 8.28 -17.60 -10.28
N ALA A 334 8.60 -17.22 -11.53
CA ALA A 334 8.23 -18.01 -12.70
C ALA A 334 8.95 -19.38 -12.77
N GLU A 335 10.11 -19.51 -12.11
CA GLU A 335 10.91 -20.73 -12.09
C GLU A 335 10.76 -21.52 -10.77
N HIS A 336 10.56 -20.80 -9.66
CA HIS A 336 10.59 -21.37 -8.33
C HIS A 336 9.21 -21.67 -7.75
N ILE A 337 8.14 -20.97 -8.21
CA ILE A 337 6.77 -21.23 -7.74
C ILE A 337 6.14 -22.29 -8.64
N VAL A 338 5.76 -23.41 -8.05
CA VAL A 338 5.18 -24.57 -8.75
C VAL A 338 3.78 -24.81 -8.21
N HIS A 339 2.77 -24.74 -9.07
CA HIS A 339 1.38 -24.93 -8.66
C HIS A 339 1.07 -26.39 -8.30
N ASP A 340 1.64 -27.36 -9.04
CA ASP A 340 1.47 -28.80 -8.83
C ASP A 340 2.79 -29.39 -8.36
N LEU A 341 3.23 -29.00 -7.15
CA LEU A 341 4.50 -29.45 -6.61
C LEU A 341 4.44 -30.92 -6.21
N ASP A 342 5.22 -31.76 -6.88
CA ASP A 342 5.42 -33.16 -6.53
C ASP A 342 6.31 -33.28 -5.29
N TYR A 343 5.95 -34.21 -4.46
CA TYR A 343 6.57 -34.49 -3.17
C TYR A 343 6.91 -35.99 -3.06
N ASP A 344 8.07 -36.30 -2.53
CA ASP A 344 8.52 -37.70 -2.37
C ASP A 344 7.91 -38.33 -1.12
N HIS A 345 6.93 -39.20 -1.31
CA HIS A 345 6.23 -39.90 -0.23
C HIS A 345 7.13 -40.81 0.63
N THR A 346 8.32 -41.12 0.15
CA THR A 346 9.28 -41.99 0.87
C THR A 346 10.21 -41.21 1.77
N LYS A 347 10.33 -39.91 1.58
CA LYS A 347 11.21 -39.03 2.34
C LYS A 347 10.49 -38.37 3.52
N PRO A 348 11.22 -38.04 4.60
CA PRO A 348 10.63 -37.36 5.75
C PRO A 348 10.20 -35.92 5.41
N LEU A 349 9.18 -35.47 6.14
CA LEU A 349 8.74 -34.08 6.17
C LEU A 349 9.25 -33.38 7.42
N PHE A 350 9.58 -32.11 7.28
CA PHE A 350 10.08 -31.27 8.36
C PHE A 350 9.26 -30.00 8.49
N LEU A 351 9.11 -29.48 9.70
CA LEU A 351 8.62 -28.15 9.99
C LEU A 351 9.79 -27.25 10.37
N ALA A 352 10.20 -26.42 9.43
CA ALA A 352 11.19 -25.37 9.65
C ALA A 352 10.50 -24.19 10.35
N ALA A 353 10.73 -24.01 11.65
CA ALA A 353 9.98 -23.09 12.48
C ALA A 353 10.85 -22.02 13.14
N ASN A 354 10.24 -20.87 13.41
CA ASN A 354 10.81 -19.80 14.20
C ASN A 354 9.72 -19.10 15.01
N ALA A 355 10.04 -18.51 16.17
CA ALA A 355 9.06 -17.85 16.99
C ALA A 355 9.63 -16.64 17.76
N THR A 356 8.79 -15.66 18.02
CA THR A 356 8.99 -14.59 19.00
C THR A 356 7.96 -14.73 20.12
N GLY A 357 7.97 -13.83 21.11
CA GLY A 357 6.95 -13.86 22.18
C GLY A 357 5.51 -13.63 21.70
N ALA A 358 5.32 -13.09 20.47
CA ALA A 358 4.02 -12.69 19.94
C ALA A 358 3.67 -13.34 18.58
N MET A 359 4.60 -14.03 17.94
CA MET A 359 4.42 -14.56 16.59
C MET A 359 5.14 -15.90 16.43
N THR A 360 4.50 -16.85 15.77
CA THR A 360 5.06 -18.15 15.40
C THR A 360 4.97 -18.33 13.89
N THR A 361 6.07 -18.74 13.27
CA THR A 361 6.15 -19.06 11.84
C THR A 361 6.64 -20.48 11.63
N ALA A 362 6.15 -21.16 10.61
CA ALA A 362 6.65 -22.46 10.21
C ALA A 362 6.47 -22.69 8.71
N ALA A 363 7.39 -23.41 8.10
CA ALA A 363 7.27 -23.91 6.74
C ALA A 363 7.36 -25.46 6.74
N LEU A 364 6.44 -26.11 6.04
CA LEU A 364 6.50 -27.54 5.79
C LEU A 364 7.45 -27.78 4.61
N VAL A 365 8.57 -28.41 4.88
CA VAL A 365 9.66 -28.56 3.91
C VAL A 365 10.08 -30.01 3.74
N GLN A 366 10.63 -30.32 2.56
CA GLN A 366 11.24 -31.59 2.26
C GLN A 366 12.55 -31.39 1.50
N LEU A 367 13.56 -32.22 1.79
CA LEU A 367 14.74 -32.35 0.94
C LEU A 367 14.65 -33.68 0.17
N ALA A 368 14.47 -33.57 -1.15
CA ALA A 368 14.38 -34.70 -2.04
C ALA A 368 15.37 -34.52 -3.21
N GLU A 369 16.28 -35.50 -3.38
CA GLU A 369 17.27 -35.50 -4.48
C GLU A 369 18.10 -34.20 -4.59
N GLY A 370 18.44 -33.56 -3.46
CA GLY A 370 19.18 -32.33 -3.41
C GLY A 370 18.33 -31.06 -3.66
N ARG A 371 17.02 -31.22 -3.87
CA ARG A 371 16.06 -30.11 -4.02
C ARG A 371 15.40 -29.78 -2.70
N LEU A 372 15.22 -28.50 -2.44
CA LEU A 372 14.40 -27.98 -1.36
C LEU A 372 12.96 -27.79 -1.88
N LEU A 373 12.02 -28.49 -1.30
CA LEU A 373 10.60 -28.36 -1.58
C LEU A 373 9.95 -27.65 -0.39
N VAL A 374 9.28 -26.52 -0.61
CA VAL A 374 8.46 -25.82 0.40
C VAL A 374 7.00 -26.05 0.06
N LEU A 375 6.31 -26.85 0.86
CA LEU A 375 4.98 -27.38 0.53
C LEU A 375 3.84 -26.49 1.06
N ALA A 376 3.98 -25.95 2.26
CA ALA A 376 3.02 -25.08 2.92
C ALA A 376 3.73 -24.22 3.96
N ASP A 377 3.10 -23.14 4.41
CA ASP A 377 3.63 -22.29 5.46
C ASP A 377 2.55 -21.67 6.34
N TRP A 378 2.94 -21.23 7.53
CA TRP A 378 2.08 -20.62 8.54
C TRP A 378 2.77 -19.42 9.17
N VAL A 379 2.00 -18.35 9.38
CA VAL A 379 2.37 -17.19 10.19
C VAL A 379 1.20 -16.88 11.11
N MET A 380 1.42 -16.98 12.41
CA MET A 380 0.37 -16.82 13.41
C MET A 380 0.80 -15.85 14.51
N GLU A 381 -0.07 -14.91 14.85
CA GLU A 381 0.06 -14.06 16.03
C GLU A 381 -0.71 -14.67 17.20
N GLY A 382 -0.18 -14.61 18.41
CA GLY A 382 -0.84 -15.09 19.62
C GLY A 382 0.08 -15.83 20.57
N ASN A 383 -0.52 -16.63 21.46
CA ASN A 383 0.25 -17.48 22.38
C ASN A 383 1.00 -18.54 21.57
N PRO A 384 2.35 -18.59 21.65
CA PRO A 384 3.14 -19.51 20.85
C PRO A 384 2.79 -21.00 21.04
N GLY A 385 2.38 -21.40 22.25
CA GLY A 385 1.95 -22.77 22.51
C GLY A 385 0.71 -23.18 21.72
N GLU A 386 -0.31 -22.30 21.70
CA GLU A 386 -1.54 -22.52 20.93
C GLU A 386 -1.26 -22.51 19.42
N CYS A 387 -0.43 -21.56 18.96
CA CYS A 387 -0.03 -21.48 17.56
C CYS A 387 0.65 -22.78 17.09
N VAL A 388 1.56 -23.32 17.91
CA VAL A 388 2.27 -24.57 17.60
C VAL A 388 1.32 -25.75 17.51
N ASP A 389 0.37 -25.87 18.43
CA ASP A 389 -0.62 -26.95 18.39
C ASP A 389 -1.48 -26.91 17.12
N ILE A 390 -1.87 -25.70 16.69
CA ILE A 390 -2.61 -25.48 15.45
C ILE A 390 -1.75 -25.85 14.24
N ILE A 391 -0.55 -25.28 14.13
CA ILE A 391 0.38 -25.54 13.02
C ILE A 391 0.70 -27.04 12.93
N HIS A 392 0.98 -27.68 14.06
CA HIS A 392 1.28 -29.11 14.08
C HIS A 392 0.13 -29.97 13.54
N ARG A 393 -1.08 -29.66 13.96
CA ARG A 393 -2.29 -30.33 13.48
C ARG A 393 -2.49 -30.11 11.97
N GLU A 394 -2.38 -28.87 11.53
CA GLU A 394 -2.54 -28.52 10.11
C GLU A 394 -1.45 -29.13 9.23
N ALA A 395 -0.19 -29.05 9.65
CA ALA A 395 0.92 -29.65 8.93
C ALA A 395 0.83 -31.18 8.85
N THR A 396 0.31 -31.82 9.89
CA THR A 396 0.08 -33.27 9.88
C THR A 396 -1.00 -33.66 8.88
N LEU A 397 -2.10 -32.92 8.85
CA LEU A 397 -3.18 -33.10 7.86
C LEU A 397 -2.69 -32.80 6.44
N ALA A 398 -1.89 -31.74 6.25
CA ALA A 398 -1.27 -31.42 4.98
C ALA A 398 -0.40 -32.59 4.46
N GLY A 399 0.49 -33.11 5.31
CA GLY A 399 1.33 -34.23 4.98
C GLY A 399 0.56 -35.51 4.64
N GLU A 400 -0.56 -35.77 5.28
CA GLU A 400 -1.42 -36.94 4.99
C GLU A 400 -2.23 -36.78 3.70
N SER A 401 -2.77 -35.61 3.43
CA SER A 401 -3.52 -35.35 2.20
C SER A 401 -2.65 -35.50 0.97
N VAL A 402 -1.42 -34.99 1.02
CA VAL A 402 -0.45 -35.16 -0.07
C VAL A 402 -0.10 -36.62 -0.25
N ARG A 403 0.08 -37.40 0.86
CA ARG A 403 0.32 -38.88 0.81
C ARG A 403 -0.85 -39.64 0.22
N ALA A 404 -2.07 -39.19 0.43
CA ALA A 404 -3.26 -39.85 -0.12
C ALA A 404 -3.52 -39.50 -1.61
N GLY A 405 -2.66 -38.72 -2.24
CA GLY A 405 -2.85 -38.26 -3.62
C GLY A 405 -4.02 -37.28 -3.78
N ILE A 406 -4.52 -36.74 -2.67
CA ILE A 406 -5.58 -35.74 -2.67
C ILE A 406 -4.91 -34.38 -2.85
N ARG A 407 -5.13 -33.74 -3.99
CA ARG A 407 -4.68 -32.38 -4.26
C ARG A 407 -5.45 -31.42 -3.35
N PRO A 408 -4.79 -30.64 -2.48
CA PRO A 408 -5.49 -29.70 -1.64
C PRO A 408 -5.90 -28.47 -2.46
N GLU A 409 -7.15 -28.39 -2.87
CA GLU A 409 -7.72 -27.13 -3.32
C GLU A 409 -7.91 -26.20 -2.12
N THR A 410 -7.34 -25.03 -2.19
CA THR A 410 -7.13 -24.05 -1.12
C THR A 410 -8.36 -23.67 -0.29
N ARG A 411 -9.56 -23.91 -0.74
CA ARG A 411 -10.82 -23.64 -0.01
C ARG A 411 -11.27 -24.78 0.92
N HIS A 412 -10.79 -25.99 0.73
CA HIS A 412 -11.26 -27.15 1.51
C HIS A 412 -10.50 -27.37 2.82
N TRP A 413 -9.31 -26.81 2.97
CA TRP A 413 -8.48 -27.05 4.16
C TRP A 413 -9.08 -26.48 5.45
N SER A 414 -9.53 -25.23 5.43
CA SER A 414 -10.13 -24.61 6.61
C SER A 414 -11.44 -25.28 7.03
N ASP A 415 -12.19 -25.83 6.08
CA ASP A 415 -13.47 -26.52 6.35
C ASP A 415 -13.26 -27.95 6.80
N MET A 416 -12.24 -28.65 6.28
CA MET A 416 -11.85 -29.99 6.78
C MET A 416 -11.26 -29.91 8.19
N LEU A 417 -10.47 -28.87 8.51
CA LEU A 417 -9.92 -28.63 9.84
C LEU A 417 -11.00 -28.37 10.89
N LYS A 418 -12.09 -27.70 10.54
CA LYS A 418 -13.24 -27.48 11.43
C LYS A 418 -14.04 -28.75 11.70
N GLN A 419 -13.96 -29.76 10.82
CA GLN A 419 -14.70 -31.03 10.91
C GLN A 419 -13.87 -32.20 11.48
N ALA A 420 -12.54 -32.10 11.48
CA ALA A 420 -11.66 -33.16 11.97
C ALA A 420 -11.66 -33.18 13.50
N ALA A 421 -12.33 -34.17 14.10
CA ALA A 421 -12.18 -34.49 15.50
C ALA A 421 -10.71 -34.93 15.79
N PRO A 422 -10.15 -34.64 16.98
CA PRO A 422 -8.78 -35.02 17.32
C PRO A 422 -8.63 -36.54 17.28
N MET A 423 -7.91 -37.04 16.28
CA MET A 423 -7.64 -38.48 16.19
C MET A 423 -6.37 -38.87 16.97
N PRO A 424 -6.43 -39.82 17.89
CA PRO A 424 -5.31 -40.23 18.75
C PRO A 424 -4.14 -40.91 18.02
N TYR A 425 -4.28 -41.21 16.75
CA TYR A 425 -3.39 -42.12 16.01
C TYR A 425 -2.22 -41.44 15.26
N MET A 426 -2.11 -40.12 15.27
CA MET A 426 -1.23 -39.38 14.37
C MET A 426 0.21 -39.16 14.86
N ARG A 427 0.58 -39.61 16.05
CA ARG A 427 1.92 -39.35 16.63
C ARG A 427 3.11 -39.94 15.88
N SER A 428 2.91 -41.00 15.09
CA SER A 428 4.01 -41.69 14.39
C SER A 428 4.36 -41.15 13.01
N ARG A 429 3.58 -40.18 12.47
CA ARG A 429 3.75 -39.60 11.13
C ARG A 429 3.84 -38.09 11.11
N ALA A 430 3.86 -37.46 12.26
CA ALA A 430 3.99 -36.03 12.37
C ALA A 430 5.33 -35.51 11.82
N PRO A 431 5.38 -34.37 11.16
CA PRO A 431 6.64 -33.78 10.71
C PRO A 431 7.55 -33.45 11.90
N THR A 432 8.85 -33.58 11.70
CA THR A 432 9.86 -33.22 12.71
C THR A 432 10.07 -31.73 12.74
N TRP A 433 9.96 -31.14 13.92
CA TRP A 433 10.21 -29.70 14.11
C TRP A 433 11.69 -29.40 14.16
N ILE A 434 12.11 -28.38 13.44
CA ILE A 434 13.47 -27.83 13.43
C ILE A 434 13.40 -26.33 13.63
N TYR A 435 14.22 -25.79 14.51
CA TYR A 435 14.25 -24.38 14.84
C TYR A 435 15.69 -23.86 15.09
N PRO A 436 15.93 -22.53 14.96
CA PRO A 436 17.27 -21.96 15.15
C PRO A 436 17.83 -22.20 16.56
N PRO A 437 19.11 -22.60 16.71
CA PRO A 437 19.68 -22.96 18.00
C PRO A 437 19.79 -21.77 18.98
N HIS A 438 20.03 -20.58 18.49
CA HIS A 438 20.11 -19.36 19.32
C HIS A 438 18.76 -18.94 19.93
N HIS A 439 17.67 -19.54 19.50
CA HIS A 439 16.33 -19.33 20.06
C HIS A 439 15.88 -20.46 21.00
N ALA A 440 16.73 -21.48 21.26
CA ALA A 440 16.34 -22.66 22.07
C ALA A 440 15.76 -22.27 23.44
N GLU A 441 16.28 -21.25 24.12
CA GLU A 441 15.73 -20.78 25.40
C GLU A 441 14.33 -20.18 25.25
N ARG A 442 14.06 -19.47 24.15
CA ARG A 442 12.71 -18.94 23.86
C ARG A 442 11.71 -20.05 23.64
N TYR A 443 12.09 -21.11 22.92
CA TYR A 443 11.21 -22.24 22.65
C TYR A 443 10.92 -23.05 23.93
N THR A 444 11.89 -23.18 24.82
CA THR A 444 11.69 -23.81 26.13
C THR A 444 10.71 -22.98 26.98
N ASN A 445 10.87 -21.66 26.99
CA ASN A 445 10.02 -20.74 27.74
C ASN A 445 8.59 -20.68 27.19
N VAL A 446 8.36 -20.98 25.92
CA VAL A 446 7.02 -21.02 25.31
C VAL A 446 6.43 -22.43 25.26
N GLY A 447 7.07 -23.42 25.89
CA GLY A 447 6.56 -24.80 26.00
C GLY A 447 6.71 -25.66 24.74
N LEU A 448 7.30 -25.14 23.67
CA LEU A 448 7.48 -25.81 22.38
C LEU A 448 8.30 -27.11 22.50
N VAL A 449 9.35 -27.09 23.33
CA VAL A 449 10.25 -28.25 23.52
C VAL A 449 9.56 -29.40 24.24
N GLN A 450 8.59 -29.12 25.10
CA GLN A 450 7.89 -30.17 25.88
C GLN A 450 6.73 -30.81 25.11
N ALA A 451 6.10 -30.10 24.19
CA ALA A 451 4.87 -30.56 23.55
C ALA A 451 5.08 -31.53 22.37
N ILE A 452 6.22 -31.49 21.63
CA ILE A 452 6.27 -32.04 20.28
C ILE A 452 7.53 -32.88 19.97
N GLY A 453 8.46 -33.09 20.89
CA GLY A 453 9.69 -33.89 20.63
C GLY A 453 10.57 -33.21 19.57
N THR A 454 10.84 -31.92 19.75
CA THR A 454 11.64 -31.10 18.87
C THR A 454 13.12 -31.48 18.92
N ILE A 455 13.79 -31.50 17.77
CA ILE A 455 15.25 -31.58 17.69
C ILE A 455 15.80 -30.18 17.63
N PRO A 456 16.46 -29.65 18.69
CA PRO A 456 17.12 -28.37 18.61
C PRO A 456 18.28 -28.47 17.62
N ALA A 457 18.42 -27.48 16.75
CA ALA A 457 19.62 -27.35 15.95
C ALA A 457 20.83 -27.14 16.86
N ASP A 458 21.91 -27.88 16.64
CA ASP A 458 23.04 -27.95 17.58
C ASP A 458 23.70 -26.61 17.81
N ARG A 459 23.89 -26.23 19.09
CA ARG A 459 24.52 -24.96 19.52
C ARG A 459 26.01 -24.81 19.12
N ARG A 460 26.64 -25.80 18.53
CA ARG A 460 28.09 -25.83 18.32
C ARG A 460 28.59 -25.09 17.09
N MET A 461 27.71 -24.52 16.27
CA MET A 461 28.08 -23.91 15.00
C MET A 461 27.86 -22.39 14.99
N GLY A 462 28.81 -21.63 15.51
CA GLY A 462 28.87 -20.18 15.23
C GLY A 462 28.91 -19.95 13.72
N GLY A 463 27.89 -19.24 13.19
CA GLY A 463 27.78 -18.93 11.76
C GLY A 463 26.70 -19.70 11.00
N GLU A 464 25.78 -20.40 11.66
CA GLU A 464 24.69 -21.18 11.03
C GLU A 464 23.77 -20.32 10.19
N GLU A 465 23.42 -19.12 10.66
CA GLU A 465 22.61 -18.17 9.89
C GLU A 465 23.27 -17.86 8.54
N VAL A 466 24.56 -17.62 8.52
CA VAL A 466 25.31 -17.36 7.28
C VAL A 466 25.39 -18.60 6.39
N ARG A 467 25.50 -19.80 6.97
CA ARG A 467 25.53 -21.05 6.18
C ARG A 467 24.21 -21.33 5.52
N GLY A 468 23.09 -21.21 6.24
CA GLY A 468 21.75 -21.40 5.69
C GLY A 468 21.45 -20.42 4.55
N GLN A 469 21.84 -19.16 4.71
CA GLN A 469 21.72 -18.15 3.66
C GLN A 469 22.56 -18.48 2.42
N LEU A 470 23.79 -18.92 2.59
CA LEU A 470 24.66 -19.31 1.48
C LEU A 470 24.11 -20.53 0.73
N GLN A 471 23.58 -21.50 1.45
CA GLN A 471 22.97 -22.68 0.85
C GLN A 471 21.69 -22.32 0.08
N MET A 472 20.83 -21.48 0.67
CA MET A 472 19.62 -21.03 -0.02
C MET A 472 19.96 -20.27 -1.31
N ARG A 473 21.00 -19.43 -1.30
CA ARG A 473 21.49 -18.74 -2.50
C ARG A 473 22.03 -19.71 -3.55
N ASP A 474 22.81 -20.70 -3.13
CA ASP A 474 23.34 -21.73 -4.04
C ASP A 474 22.21 -22.52 -4.68
N LEU A 475 21.24 -22.96 -3.90
CA LEU A 475 20.09 -23.71 -4.40
C LEU A 475 19.21 -22.89 -5.35
N LEU A 476 18.96 -21.63 -5.05
CA LEU A 476 18.17 -20.73 -5.91
C LEU A 476 18.86 -20.44 -7.24
N GLY A 477 20.19 -20.41 -7.27
CA GLY A 477 20.96 -20.17 -8.50
C GLY A 477 21.18 -21.41 -9.37
N ARG A 478 20.69 -22.61 -8.98
CA ARG A 478 21.00 -23.87 -9.64
C ARG A 478 19.76 -24.59 -10.15
N THR A 479 19.95 -25.32 -11.25
CA THR A 479 18.95 -26.19 -11.85
C THR A 479 19.48 -27.60 -12.02
N ALA A 480 18.62 -28.59 -11.91
CA ALA A 480 18.93 -29.98 -12.26
C ALA A 480 17.80 -30.54 -13.14
N GLY A 481 18.17 -31.11 -14.29
CA GLY A 481 17.18 -31.64 -15.24
C GLY A 481 16.22 -30.58 -15.80
N GLY A 482 16.65 -29.30 -15.84
CA GLY A 482 15.83 -28.18 -16.31
C GLY A 482 14.85 -27.60 -15.26
N MET A 483 14.89 -28.11 -14.02
CA MET A 483 14.06 -27.60 -12.92
C MET A 483 14.93 -26.94 -11.86
N SER A 484 14.41 -25.91 -11.20
CA SER A 484 15.09 -25.26 -10.06
C SER A 484 15.26 -26.22 -8.88
N LEU A 485 16.40 -26.07 -8.19
CA LEU A 485 16.63 -26.82 -6.95
C LEU A 485 15.82 -26.31 -5.74
N VAL A 486 15.20 -25.14 -5.85
CA VAL A 486 14.20 -24.66 -4.89
C VAL A 486 12.85 -24.62 -5.58
N GLN A 487 11.89 -25.36 -5.06
CA GLN A 487 10.53 -25.37 -5.56
C GLN A 487 9.57 -25.06 -4.41
N ILE A 488 8.68 -24.11 -4.62
CA ILE A 488 7.77 -23.60 -3.62
C ILE A 488 6.35 -23.79 -4.13
N SER A 489 5.54 -24.48 -3.35
CA SER A 489 4.12 -24.63 -3.64
C SER A 489 3.41 -23.28 -3.58
N GLY A 490 2.43 -23.05 -4.46
CA GLY A 490 1.53 -21.91 -4.37
C GLY A 490 0.78 -21.82 -3.03
N LEU A 491 0.71 -22.93 -2.26
CA LEU A 491 0.15 -22.97 -0.90
C LEU A 491 1.05 -22.33 0.15
N ALA A 492 2.37 -22.26 -0.11
CA ALA A 492 3.34 -21.58 0.76
C ALA A 492 3.38 -20.07 0.43
N SER A 493 2.25 -19.41 0.59
CA SER A 493 2.06 -18.02 0.14
C SER A 493 2.93 -17.01 0.88
N TRP A 494 3.21 -17.24 2.16
CA TRP A 494 4.11 -16.39 2.94
C TRP A 494 5.57 -16.52 2.48
N THR A 495 6.03 -17.74 2.16
CA THR A 495 7.35 -17.98 1.58
C THR A 495 7.46 -17.34 0.20
N CYS A 496 6.45 -17.50 -0.65
CA CYS A 496 6.40 -16.82 -1.96
C CYS A 496 6.51 -15.31 -1.81
N ARG A 497 5.74 -14.68 -0.92
CA ARG A 497 5.80 -13.24 -0.64
C ARG A 497 7.15 -12.82 -0.05
N ALA A 498 7.69 -13.62 0.89
CA ALA A 498 8.97 -13.36 1.50
C ALA A 498 10.08 -13.26 0.45
N LEU A 499 10.21 -14.26 -0.40
CA LEU A 499 11.25 -14.32 -1.41
C LEU A 499 11.02 -13.35 -2.58
N SER A 500 9.77 -13.03 -2.89
CA SER A 500 9.43 -12.00 -3.89
C SER A 500 9.77 -10.57 -3.46
N GLY A 501 10.15 -10.32 -2.21
CA GLY A 501 10.55 -9.00 -1.73
C GLY A 501 10.17 -8.67 -0.28
N GLY A 502 9.42 -9.53 0.41
CA GLY A 502 9.09 -9.35 1.83
C GLY A 502 10.30 -9.56 2.75
N TYR A 503 11.19 -10.49 2.41
CA TYR A 503 12.47 -10.69 3.07
C TYR A 503 13.55 -9.84 2.39
N SER A 504 13.69 -8.62 2.86
CA SER A 504 14.52 -7.61 2.25
C SER A 504 15.32 -6.81 3.28
N ARG A 505 16.40 -6.18 2.83
CA ARG A 505 17.20 -5.26 3.61
C ARG A 505 16.78 -3.84 3.35
N SER A 506 16.53 -3.08 4.40
CA SER A 506 16.15 -1.68 4.26
C SER A 506 17.31 -0.80 3.81
N LEU A 507 16.97 0.25 3.04
CA LEU A 507 17.91 1.28 2.63
C LEU A 507 17.73 2.50 3.53
N VAL A 508 18.64 2.72 4.47
CA VAL A 508 18.60 3.88 5.37
C VAL A 508 19.69 4.88 4.99
N ARG A 509 19.26 6.10 4.61
CA ARG A 509 20.18 7.19 4.19
C ARG A 509 21.17 6.76 3.10
N GLY A 510 20.72 5.98 2.12
CA GLY A 510 21.55 5.50 1.02
C GLY A 510 22.49 4.36 1.37
N ARG A 511 22.44 3.80 2.59
CA ARG A 511 23.21 2.61 3.00
C ARG A 511 22.27 1.42 3.19
N ILE A 512 22.67 0.28 2.65
CA ILE A 512 21.99 -1.00 2.85
C ILE A 512 22.27 -1.44 4.29
N GLN A 513 21.22 -1.81 5.02
CA GLN A 513 21.36 -2.41 6.35
C GLN A 513 21.86 -3.86 6.20
N ASP A 514 22.74 -4.29 7.11
CA ASP A 514 23.30 -5.66 7.07
C ASP A 514 22.23 -6.72 7.42
N ALA A 515 21.31 -6.39 8.31
CA ALA A 515 20.21 -7.26 8.69
C ALA A 515 18.96 -7.03 7.84
N ALA A 516 18.20 -8.08 7.57
CA ALA A 516 16.87 -7.98 6.98
C ALA A 516 15.88 -7.27 7.92
N GLU A 517 14.83 -6.68 7.35
CA GLU A 517 13.77 -6.03 8.13
C GLU A 517 13.10 -7.05 9.08
N GLU A 518 12.88 -6.62 10.33
CA GLU A 518 12.17 -7.46 11.32
C GLU A 518 10.72 -7.68 10.90
N GLY A 519 10.21 -8.89 11.12
CA GLY A 519 8.82 -9.22 10.84
C GLY A 519 8.60 -10.68 10.47
N PRO A 520 7.38 -11.03 10.04
CA PRO A 520 6.99 -12.41 9.75
C PRO A 520 7.84 -13.05 8.66
N TYR A 521 8.20 -12.30 7.65
CA TYR A 521 8.98 -12.82 6.51
C TYR A 521 10.40 -13.21 6.93
N ARG A 522 11.04 -12.38 7.75
CA ARG A 522 12.35 -12.69 8.32
C ARG A 522 12.29 -13.95 9.17
N LEU A 523 11.35 -14.01 10.10
CA LEU A 523 11.20 -15.17 10.99
C LEU A 523 10.98 -16.46 10.20
N LEU A 524 10.13 -16.44 9.20
CA LEU A 524 9.81 -17.62 8.38
C LEU A 524 11.03 -18.10 7.59
N VAL A 525 11.72 -17.20 6.90
CA VAL A 525 12.87 -17.58 6.06
C VAL A 525 14.07 -18.01 6.91
N GLU A 526 14.35 -17.36 8.04
CA GLU A 526 15.38 -17.82 9.00
C GLU A 526 15.11 -19.24 9.53
N GLY A 527 13.84 -19.65 9.68
CA GLY A 527 13.47 -21.02 9.97
C GLY A 527 13.90 -21.99 8.87
N ILE A 528 13.65 -21.64 7.61
CA ILE A 528 14.06 -22.44 6.44
C ILE A 528 15.59 -22.48 6.31
N GLU A 529 16.28 -21.38 6.51
CA GLU A 529 17.75 -21.27 6.49
C GLU A 529 18.36 -22.17 7.57
N SER A 530 17.81 -22.19 8.77
CA SER A 530 18.25 -23.06 9.87
C SER A 530 18.05 -24.54 9.55
N PHE A 531 16.95 -24.89 8.89
CA PHE A 531 16.73 -26.25 8.39
C PHE A 531 17.79 -26.65 7.36
N LEU A 532 18.12 -25.79 6.41
CA LEU A 532 19.13 -26.05 5.40
C LEU A 532 20.52 -26.25 6.03
N ALA A 533 20.93 -25.34 6.94
CA ALA A 533 22.20 -25.43 7.64
C ALA A 533 22.36 -26.76 8.39
N LEU A 534 21.33 -27.18 9.11
CA LEU A 534 21.34 -28.45 9.85
C LEU A 534 21.39 -29.66 8.92
N SER A 535 20.63 -29.63 7.84
CA SER A 535 20.57 -30.74 6.89
C SER A 535 21.90 -30.97 6.16
N HIS A 536 22.65 -29.89 5.91
CA HIS A 536 23.98 -29.97 5.31
C HIS A 536 25.01 -30.51 6.29
N ALA A 537 25.00 -30.06 7.53
CA ALA A 537 25.90 -30.51 8.56
C ALA A 537 25.79 -32.04 8.78
N ARG A 538 24.57 -32.59 8.79
CA ARG A 538 24.34 -34.05 8.87
C ARG A 538 24.90 -34.81 7.68
N ARG A 539 24.78 -34.28 6.46
CA ARG A 539 25.39 -34.90 5.27
C ARG A 539 26.91 -34.93 5.35
N GLU A 540 27.52 -33.83 5.77
CA GLU A 540 28.98 -33.77 5.96
C GLU A 540 29.46 -34.77 7.00
N GLU A 541 28.72 -34.95 8.11
CA GLU A 541 29.01 -35.97 9.12
C GLU A 541 28.85 -37.41 8.59
N GLU A 542 27.79 -37.69 7.85
CA GLU A 542 27.55 -39.01 7.22
C GLU A 542 28.62 -39.33 6.15
N ASP A 543 29.02 -38.34 5.34
CA ASP A 543 30.07 -38.50 4.34
C ASP A 543 31.44 -38.67 4.98
N ALA A 544 31.73 -37.94 6.06
CA ALA A 544 32.95 -38.11 6.83
C ALA A 544 33.02 -39.49 7.50
N ASP A 545 31.87 -39.99 8.02
CA ASP A 545 31.77 -41.33 8.65
C ASP A 545 31.89 -42.43 7.59
N ASN A 546 31.41 -42.22 6.37
CA ASN A 546 31.58 -43.14 5.24
C ASN A 546 33.00 -43.14 4.64
N GLN A 547 33.75 -42.02 4.80
CA GLN A 547 35.15 -41.90 4.35
C GLN A 547 36.16 -42.37 5.40
N GLN A 548 35.76 -42.78 6.60
CA GLN A 548 36.66 -43.34 7.59
C GLN A 548 37.27 -44.65 7.08
N PRO A 549 38.57 -44.81 7.17
CA PRO A 549 39.21 -46.03 6.71
C PRO A 549 38.73 -47.21 7.53
N THR A 550 38.19 -48.20 6.84
CA THR A 550 37.80 -49.46 7.45
C THR A 550 39.02 -50.38 7.54
N GLY A 551 39.43 -50.71 8.77
CA GLY A 551 40.41 -51.77 9.00
C GLY A 551 39.73 -53.14 8.96
N VAL A 552 40.46 -54.16 8.50
CA VAL A 552 40.01 -55.56 8.58
C VAL A 552 40.87 -56.25 9.64
N ASP A 553 40.24 -56.85 10.62
CA ASP A 553 40.98 -57.63 11.64
C ASP A 553 41.55 -58.91 11.05
N PRO A 554 42.46 -59.57 11.74
CA PRO A 554 43.06 -60.86 11.28
C PRO A 554 42.03 -62.00 11.08
N PHE A 555 40.80 -61.79 11.51
CA PHE A 555 39.70 -62.74 11.35
C PHE A 555 38.70 -62.36 10.27
N GLY A 556 39.03 -61.28 9.45
CA GLY A 556 38.20 -60.80 8.33
C GLY A 556 37.00 -59.91 8.74
N ARG A 557 36.95 -59.41 9.97
CA ARG A 557 35.90 -58.54 10.42
C ARG A 557 36.27 -57.07 10.11
N VAL A 558 35.38 -56.39 9.46
CA VAL A 558 35.52 -54.96 9.12
C VAL A 558 35.18 -54.10 10.36
N TYR A 559 36.08 -53.22 10.77
CA TYR A 559 35.83 -52.23 11.83
C TYR A 559 36.21 -50.83 11.36
N LYS A 560 35.51 -49.83 11.90
CA LYS A 560 35.85 -48.43 11.68
C LYS A 560 37.00 -48.03 12.63
N THR A 561 38.08 -47.51 12.08
CA THR A 561 39.20 -46.99 12.87
C THR A 561 38.85 -45.66 13.49
N ALA A 562 38.81 -45.56 14.80
CA ALA A 562 38.63 -44.30 15.50
C ALA A 562 39.80 -43.35 15.21
N VAL A 563 39.55 -42.19 14.73
CA VAL A 563 40.55 -41.12 14.59
C VAL A 563 40.89 -40.61 16.00
N PRO A 564 42.19 -40.56 16.42
CA PRO A 564 42.52 -40.05 17.74
C PRO A 564 42.18 -38.56 17.79
N MET A 565 41.43 -38.16 18.81
CA MET A 565 41.20 -36.75 19.11
C MET A 565 42.56 -36.07 19.29
N ARG A 566 42.86 -35.12 18.42
CA ARG A 566 43.93 -34.17 18.68
C ARG A 566 43.47 -33.22 19.79
N ASN A 567 44.26 -33.24 20.91
CA ASN A 567 44.13 -32.30 22.02
C ASN A 567 44.25 -30.85 21.60
#